data_234b98da33ee68b3227038cd6f6ba025
#
_entry.id   234b98da33ee68b3227038cd6f6ba025
#
_cell.length_a   1.000
_cell.length_b   1.000
_cell.length_c   1.000
_cell.angle_alpha   90.00
_cell.angle_beta   90.00
_cell.angle_gamma   90.00
#
_symmetry.space_group_name_H-M   'P 1'
#
loop_
_entity.id
_entity.type
_entity.pdbx_description
1 polymer ?
#
loop_
_entity_poly.entity_id
_entity_poly.type
_entity_poly.pdbx_seq_one_letter_code
_entity_poly.pdbx_strand_id
1 'polypeptide(L)'
;MTGAHEFFLDLGQKDREKIIYNIDKASLHNDNELFKKLKGEIWEFRTLYNKTYYRLFAFWDKTDKAQTLVITTHGIIKKTDKTPDKEIAKAESLRQQYFNLKK
;
A
#
# COMPACT_ATOMS: atom_id res chain seq x y z
N MET A 1 -1.42 -9.95 -0.49
CA MET A 1 -0.66 -10.61 0.60
C MET A 1 -1.45 -10.54 1.90
N THR A 2 -1.19 -11.45 2.82
CA THR A 2 -1.93 -11.57 4.08
C THR A 2 -1.84 -10.33 4.97
N GLY A 3 -0.70 -9.63 4.96
CA GLY A 3 -0.51 -8.42 5.79
C GLY A 3 -1.51 -7.31 5.50
N ALA A 4 -1.85 -7.09 4.22
CA ALA A 4 -2.83 -6.09 3.84
C ALA A 4 -4.23 -6.51 4.32
N HIS A 5 -4.56 -7.78 4.18
CA HIS A 5 -5.84 -8.32 4.64
C HIS A 5 -6.00 -8.15 6.16
N GLU A 6 -4.96 -8.50 6.92
CA GLU A 6 -4.96 -8.32 8.38
C GLU A 6 -5.13 -6.85 8.75
N PHE A 7 -4.44 -5.95 8.05
CA PHE A 7 -4.56 -4.51 8.27
C PHE A 7 -6.02 -4.07 8.14
N PHE A 8 -6.71 -4.48 7.06
CA PHE A 8 -8.11 -4.11 6.85
C PHE A 8 -9.05 -4.72 7.88
N LEU A 9 -8.80 -5.95 8.33
CA LEU A 9 -9.63 -6.59 9.33
C LEU A 9 -9.61 -5.86 10.68
N ASP A 10 -8.47 -5.23 11.01
CA ASP A 10 -8.31 -4.51 12.28
C ASP A 10 -8.92 -3.09 12.25
N LEU A 11 -9.34 -2.61 11.10
CA LEU A 11 -9.90 -1.27 10.96
C LEU A 11 -11.41 -1.25 11.17
N GLY A 12 -11.92 -0.10 11.63
CA GLY A 12 -13.35 0.14 11.65
C GLY A 12 -13.91 0.23 10.24
N GLN A 13 -15.22 0.04 10.10
CA GLN A 13 -15.87 0.01 8.79
C GLN A 13 -15.67 1.31 8.00
N LYS A 14 -15.85 2.46 8.66
CA LYS A 14 -15.73 3.76 7.98
C LYS A 14 -14.30 4.03 7.53
N ASP A 15 -13.32 3.67 8.34
CA ASP A 15 -11.91 3.84 8.00
C ASP A 15 -11.55 2.99 6.78
N ARG A 16 -12.01 1.75 6.77
CA ARG A 16 -11.79 0.80 5.68
C ARG A 16 -12.42 1.30 4.38
N GLU A 17 -13.65 1.79 4.46
CA GLU A 17 -14.36 2.34 3.29
C GLU A 17 -13.62 3.54 2.71
N LYS A 18 -13.10 4.43 3.56
CA LYS A 18 -12.36 5.60 3.11
C LYS A 18 -11.05 5.22 2.42
N ILE A 19 -10.34 4.23 2.95
CA ILE A 19 -9.10 3.76 2.34
C ILE A 19 -9.38 3.15 0.98
N ILE A 20 -10.40 2.30 0.88
CA ILE A 20 -10.80 1.67 -0.38
C ILE A 20 -11.22 2.73 -1.40
N TYR A 21 -11.99 3.73 -0.97
CA TYR A 21 -12.37 4.84 -1.82
C TYR A 21 -11.14 5.56 -2.39
N ASN A 22 -10.12 5.83 -1.56
CA ASN A 22 -8.91 6.50 -2.01
C ASN A 22 -8.07 5.64 -2.94
N ILE A 23 -8.05 4.32 -2.74
CA ILE A 23 -7.37 3.39 -3.66
C ILE A 23 -8.03 3.46 -5.04
N ASP A 24 -9.35 3.40 -5.09
CA ASP A 24 -10.10 3.50 -6.34
C ASP A 24 -9.85 4.85 -7.02
N LYS A 25 -9.88 5.93 -6.24
CA LYS A 25 -9.63 7.28 -6.76
C LYS A 25 -8.24 7.41 -7.34
N ALA A 26 -7.22 6.86 -6.65
CA ALA A 26 -5.84 6.88 -7.12
C ALA A 26 -5.70 6.14 -8.45
N SER A 27 -6.38 4.99 -8.58
CA SER A 27 -6.35 4.18 -9.79
C SER A 27 -7.01 4.88 -10.99
N LEU A 28 -8.14 5.56 -10.75
CA LEU A 28 -8.90 6.20 -11.81
C LEU A 28 -8.31 7.54 -12.25
N HIS A 29 -7.69 8.28 -11.34
CA HIS A 29 -7.24 9.65 -11.59
C HIS A 29 -5.72 9.82 -11.57
N ASN A 30 -4.98 8.74 -11.38
CA ASN A 30 -3.52 8.78 -11.33
C ASN A 30 -3.01 9.84 -10.34
N ASP A 31 -3.58 9.85 -9.14
CA ASP A 31 -3.36 10.89 -8.14
C ASP A 31 -2.10 10.61 -7.32
N ASN A 32 -1.06 11.41 -7.52
CA ASN A 32 0.23 11.25 -6.85
C ASN A 32 0.18 11.52 -5.36
N GLU A 33 -0.83 12.23 -4.86
CA GLU A 33 -0.99 12.47 -3.43
C GLU A 33 -1.60 11.26 -2.73
N LEU A 34 -2.39 10.46 -3.45
CA LEU A 34 -3.03 9.27 -2.90
C LEU A 34 -2.21 8.01 -3.11
N PHE A 35 -1.35 7.99 -4.14
CA PHE A 35 -0.49 6.85 -4.45
C PHE A 35 0.88 7.36 -4.83
N LYS A 36 1.85 7.22 -3.92
CA LYS A 36 3.15 7.88 -4.04
C LYS A 36 4.28 6.87 -4.01
N LYS A 37 5.25 7.05 -4.92
CA LYS A 37 6.48 6.27 -4.90
C LYS A 37 7.34 6.74 -3.72
N LEU A 38 7.86 5.78 -2.96
CA LEU A 38 8.72 6.05 -1.82
C LEU A 38 10.18 5.83 -2.19
N LYS A 39 10.68 4.64 -1.99
CA LYS A 39 12.09 4.31 -2.13
C LYS A 39 12.21 3.01 -2.92
N GLY A 40 13.13 2.95 -3.88
CA GLY A 40 13.28 1.77 -4.72
C GLY A 40 11.99 1.46 -5.48
N GLU A 41 11.48 0.26 -5.31
CA GLU A 41 10.26 -0.20 -5.98
C GLU A 41 9.02 -0.14 -5.10
N ILE A 42 9.10 0.50 -3.94
CA ILE A 42 7.99 0.53 -2.97
C ILE A 42 7.18 1.81 -3.12
N TRP A 43 5.87 1.64 -3.18
CA TRP A 43 4.87 2.69 -3.25
C TRP A 43 3.97 2.63 -2.02
N GLU A 44 3.24 3.71 -1.75
CA GLU A 44 2.23 3.70 -0.69
C GLU A 44 0.93 4.33 -1.17
N PHE A 45 -0.19 3.70 -0.80
CA PHE A 45 -1.49 4.35 -0.85
C PHE A 45 -1.66 5.14 0.45
N ARG A 46 -2.10 6.39 0.32
CA ARG A 46 -2.15 7.35 1.42
C ARG A 46 -3.59 7.77 1.68
N THR A 47 -4.00 7.69 2.93
CA THR A 47 -5.31 8.16 3.36
C THR A 47 -5.17 8.95 4.64
N LEU A 48 -5.71 10.18 4.66
CA LEU A 48 -5.87 10.98 5.87
C LEU A 48 -7.35 11.02 6.18
N TYR A 49 -7.74 10.46 7.31
CA TYR A 49 -9.13 10.42 7.73
C TYR A 49 -9.22 10.52 9.24
N ASN A 50 -10.06 11.42 9.72
CA ASN A 50 -10.27 11.62 11.16
C ASN A 50 -8.96 11.88 11.90
N LYS A 51 -8.11 12.75 11.34
CA LYS A 51 -6.79 13.14 11.88
C LYS A 51 -5.81 11.98 12.01
N THR A 52 -6.05 10.89 11.31
CA THR A 52 -5.21 9.70 11.35
C THR A 52 -4.68 9.41 9.96
N TYR A 53 -3.38 9.11 9.87
CA TYR A 53 -2.72 8.77 8.61
C TYR A 53 -2.68 7.27 8.44
N TYR A 54 -3.29 6.79 7.35
CA TYR A 54 -3.26 5.38 6.97
C TYR A 54 -2.34 5.22 5.78
N ARG A 55 -1.45 4.23 5.82
CA ARG A 55 -0.53 3.93 4.73
C ARG A 55 -0.64 2.45 4.40
N LEU A 56 -0.86 2.14 3.12
CA LEU A 56 -0.88 0.76 2.61
C LEU A 56 0.25 0.65 1.60
N PHE A 57 1.23 -0.21 1.88
CA PHE A 57 2.42 -0.35 1.05
C PHE A 57 2.15 -1.31 -0.12
N ALA A 58 2.80 -1.03 -1.24
CA ALA A 58 2.55 -1.76 -2.46
C ALA A 58 3.77 -1.76 -3.37
N PHE A 59 3.77 -2.67 -4.34
CA PHE A 59 4.74 -2.70 -5.41
C PHE A 59 4.07 -3.20 -6.69
N TRP A 60 4.73 -2.97 -7.82
CA TRP A 60 4.21 -3.39 -9.12
C TRP A 60 4.74 -4.76 -9.49
N ASP A 61 3.85 -5.63 -9.99
CA ASP A 61 4.21 -6.89 -10.62
C ASP A 61 3.94 -6.75 -12.12
N LYS A 62 5.02 -6.65 -12.90
CA LYS A 62 4.96 -6.48 -14.36
C LYS A 62 5.43 -7.72 -15.10
N THR A 63 5.43 -8.89 -14.43
CA THR A 63 5.91 -10.13 -15.03
C THR A 63 4.97 -10.67 -16.10
N ASP A 64 3.68 -10.39 -16.01
CA ASP A 64 2.71 -10.73 -17.05
C ASP A 64 2.66 -9.60 -18.07
N LYS A 65 2.96 -9.90 -19.33
CA LYS A 65 2.97 -8.91 -20.40
C LYS A 65 1.58 -8.35 -20.72
N ALA A 66 0.55 -9.14 -20.46
CA ALA A 66 -0.83 -8.74 -20.73
C ALA A 66 -1.43 -7.91 -19.59
N GLN A 67 -0.90 -8.01 -18.39
CA GLN A 67 -1.48 -7.36 -17.23
C GLN A 67 -0.43 -7.00 -16.19
N THR A 68 -0.44 -5.73 -15.76
CA THR A 68 0.37 -5.26 -14.64
C THR A 68 -0.50 -5.26 -13.39
N LEU A 69 0.04 -5.82 -12.30
CA LEU A 69 -0.67 -5.90 -11.03
C LEU A 69 -0.01 -5.00 -9.99
N VAL A 70 -0.82 -4.43 -9.11
CA VAL A 70 -0.33 -3.74 -7.92
C VAL A 70 -0.58 -4.68 -6.73
N ILE A 71 0.51 -5.10 -6.10
CA ILE A 71 0.46 -6.06 -4.98
C ILE A 71 0.68 -5.29 -3.68
N THR A 72 -0.26 -5.43 -2.75
CA THR A 72 -0.15 -4.77 -1.44
C THR A 72 0.56 -5.69 -0.45
N THR A 73 1.40 -5.11 0.40
CA THR A 73 2.15 -5.88 1.40
C THR A 73 1.51 -5.79 2.77
N HIS A 74 1.52 -4.60 3.37
CA HIS A 74 0.97 -4.38 4.71
C HIS A 74 0.57 -2.92 4.86
N GLY A 75 -0.14 -2.61 5.94
CA GLY A 75 -0.53 -1.25 6.25
C GLY A 75 -0.05 -0.82 7.62
N ILE A 76 0.02 0.49 7.84
CA ILE A 76 0.30 1.08 9.14
C ILE A 76 -0.65 2.25 9.41
N ILE A 77 -0.81 2.54 10.70
CA ILE A 77 -1.58 3.70 11.17
C ILE A 77 -0.60 4.64 11.86
N LYS A 78 -0.67 5.93 11.52
CA LYS A 78 0.29 6.92 12.00
C LYS A 78 -0.40 8.17 12.52
N LYS A 79 0.26 8.84 13.46
CA LYS A 79 -0.16 10.17 13.94
C LYS A 79 0.55 11.30 13.18
N THR A 80 1.65 10.99 12.49
CA THR A 80 2.42 11.96 11.71
C THR A 80 2.47 11.56 10.25
N ASP A 81 2.78 12.50 9.36
CA ASP A 81 2.79 12.26 7.92
C ASP A 81 4.00 11.44 7.44
N LYS A 82 5.12 11.48 8.17
CA LYS A 82 6.34 10.81 7.73
C LYS A 82 6.25 9.28 7.80
N THR A 83 6.64 8.62 6.72
CA THR A 83 6.68 7.16 6.67
C THR A 83 8.02 6.64 7.20
N PRO A 84 8.02 5.76 8.23
CA PRO A 84 9.28 5.23 8.77
C PRO A 84 10.03 4.35 7.77
N ASP A 85 11.35 4.50 7.71
CA ASP A 85 12.20 3.70 6.81
C ASP A 85 12.10 2.21 7.09
N LYS A 86 11.90 1.81 8.34
CA LYS A 86 11.76 0.38 8.70
C LYS A 86 10.55 -0.26 8.02
N GLU A 87 9.48 0.51 7.80
CA GLU A 87 8.29 0.00 7.14
C GLU A 87 8.52 -0.16 5.64
N ILE A 88 9.28 0.75 5.04
CA ILE A 88 9.68 0.64 3.64
C ILE A 88 10.57 -0.60 3.45
N ALA A 89 11.51 -0.83 4.37
CA ALA A 89 12.38 -2.00 4.32
C ALA A 89 11.59 -3.30 4.47
N LYS A 90 10.58 -3.31 5.34
CA LYS A 90 9.68 -4.46 5.50
C LYS A 90 8.94 -4.76 4.20
N ALA A 91 8.41 -3.72 3.54
CA ALA A 91 7.72 -3.88 2.26
C ALA A 91 8.65 -4.44 1.19
N GLU A 92 9.90 -3.96 1.13
CA GLU A 92 10.88 -4.48 0.18
C GLU A 92 11.21 -5.95 0.44
N SER A 93 11.34 -6.34 1.69
CA SER A 93 11.58 -7.74 2.05
C SER A 93 10.41 -8.62 1.58
N LEU A 94 9.17 -8.16 1.79
CA LEU A 94 7.99 -8.89 1.35
C LEU A 94 7.89 -8.96 -0.18
N ARG A 95 8.30 -7.89 -0.87
CA ARG A 95 8.37 -7.87 -2.33
C ARG A 95 9.34 -8.94 -2.84
N GLN A 96 10.52 -9.04 -2.24
CA GLN A 96 11.51 -10.03 -2.64
C GLN A 96 10.99 -11.45 -2.40
N GLN A 97 10.33 -11.69 -1.28
CA GLN A 97 9.72 -13.00 -1.00
C GLN A 97 8.66 -13.34 -2.05
N TYR A 98 7.84 -12.38 -2.42
CA TYR A 98 6.80 -12.57 -3.43
C TYR A 98 7.40 -13.03 -4.76
N PHE A 99 8.44 -12.34 -5.26
CA PHE A 99 9.05 -12.69 -6.53
C PHE A 99 9.85 -13.99 -6.44
N ASN A 100 10.45 -14.30 -5.31
CA ASN A 100 11.15 -15.58 -5.11
C ASN A 100 10.18 -16.76 -5.19
N LEU A 101 8.98 -16.61 -4.65
CA LEU A 101 7.97 -17.67 -4.69
C LEU A 101 7.39 -17.87 -6.09
N LYS A 102 7.52 -16.90 -6.98
CA LYS A 102 7.02 -17.01 -8.36
C LYS A 102 8.00 -17.70 -9.32
N LYS A 103 9.21 -17.92 -8.89
CA LYS A 103 10.23 -18.56 -9.74
C LYS A 103 9.96 -20.05 -9.96
#